data_267a2db04254aeb7c459d2dd38ee2229
#
_entry.id   267a2db04254aeb7c459d2dd38ee2229
#
_cell.length_a   1.000
_cell.length_b   1.000
_cell.length_c   1.000
_cell.angle_alpha   90.00
_cell.angle_beta   90.00
_cell.angle_gamma   90.00
#
_symmetry.space_group_name_H-M   'P 1'
#
loop_
_entity.id
_entity.type
_entity.pdbx_description
1 polymer ?
#
loop_
_entity_poly.entity_id
_entity_poly.type
_entity_poly.pdbx_seq_one_letter_code
_entity_poly.pdbx_strand_id
1 'polypeptide(L)'
;EAKKRDHRKLGKELGLFMFAEEGPGFPFFLPKGMIVKNTLIDYWREIHRKSGYVEVQTPIILNRQLWERSGHWDHYKENMYTTVVDEEDFAIKPMNCPGGILVYESEPRSYRDLPIRMGELGLVHRHEKSGQLHGLMRVRCFTQDDAHIFMTPEQIKDEIKGVVKLIDEVYSLFGFKYHVELSTRPDDSMGSDEDWEMATEGLRSALEELGLPYVVNEGDGAFYGPKIDFHLEDSIGRTWQCGTIQLDFQLPMRF
;
A
#
# COMPACT_ATOMS: atom_id res chain seq x y z
N GLU A 1 1.27 -0.80 31.77
CA GLU A 1 0.64 -1.72 30.78
C GLU A 1 1.24 -1.56 29.38
N ALA A 2 1.43 -0.34 28.85
CA ALA A 2 2.00 -0.08 27.52
C ALA A 2 3.34 -0.79 27.29
N LYS A 3 4.26 -0.75 28.27
CA LYS A 3 5.55 -1.45 28.20
C LYS A 3 5.43 -2.97 28.15
N LYS A 4 4.35 -3.55 28.68
CA LYS A 4 4.13 -5.01 28.65
C LYS A 4 3.62 -5.48 27.29
N ARG A 5 3.00 -4.59 26.52
CA ARG A 5 2.42 -4.86 25.20
C ARG A 5 3.28 -4.37 24.05
N ASP A 6 4.47 -3.83 24.33
CA ASP A 6 5.38 -3.36 23.29
C ASP A 6 5.82 -4.54 22.42
N HIS A 7 5.50 -4.46 21.12
CA HIS A 7 5.83 -5.50 20.14
C HIS A 7 7.32 -5.81 20.05
N ARG A 8 8.19 -4.82 20.31
CA ARG A 8 9.66 -5.00 20.31
C ARG A 8 10.09 -5.92 21.45
N LYS A 9 9.46 -5.77 22.63
CA LYS A 9 9.69 -6.62 23.78
C LYS A 9 9.15 -8.02 23.53
N LEU A 10 7.89 -8.12 23.15
CA LEU A 10 7.23 -9.40 22.88
C LEU A 10 7.89 -10.17 21.75
N GLY A 11 8.28 -9.48 20.68
CA GLY A 11 8.99 -10.08 19.55
C GLY A 11 10.31 -10.71 19.97
N LYS A 12 11.07 -10.06 20.86
CA LYS A 12 12.32 -10.60 21.41
C LYS A 12 12.07 -11.78 22.37
N GLU A 13 11.15 -11.62 23.32
CA GLU A 13 10.85 -12.64 24.34
C GLU A 13 10.28 -13.93 23.69
N LEU A 14 9.45 -13.79 22.67
CA LEU A 14 8.83 -14.91 21.96
C LEU A 14 9.67 -15.43 20.79
N GLY A 15 10.78 -14.77 20.44
CA GLY A 15 11.63 -15.17 19.32
C GLY A 15 10.95 -15.04 17.96
N LEU A 16 10.26 -13.92 17.71
CA LEU A 16 9.49 -13.71 16.48
C LEU A 16 10.30 -13.04 15.38
N PHE A 17 11.07 -12.02 15.71
CA PHE A 17 11.88 -11.27 14.75
C PHE A 17 13.10 -10.65 15.43
N MET A 18 14.06 -10.23 14.63
CA MET A 18 15.28 -9.54 15.09
C MET A 18 15.72 -8.49 14.06
N PHE A 19 16.59 -7.59 14.51
CA PHE A 19 17.36 -6.69 13.66
C PHE A 19 18.85 -6.97 13.87
N ALA A 20 19.64 -6.84 12.81
CA ALA A 20 21.08 -7.00 12.84
C ALA A 20 21.78 -5.67 12.50
N GLU A 21 23.05 -5.54 12.91
CA GLU A 21 23.86 -4.34 12.61
C GLU A 21 24.08 -4.14 11.11
N GLU A 22 24.08 -5.23 10.36
CA GLU A 22 24.23 -5.23 8.90
C GLU A 22 23.03 -4.67 8.15
N GLY A 23 21.86 -4.56 8.82
CA GLY A 23 20.63 -4.08 8.21
C GLY A 23 19.76 -3.27 9.17
N PRO A 24 20.14 -2.05 9.55
CA PRO A 24 19.30 -1.22 10.41
C PRO A 24 17.99 -0.86 9.70
N GLY A 25 16.87 -1.22 10.33
CA GLY A 25 15.54 -1.04 9.77
C GLY A 25 15.07 -2.16 8.84
N PHE A 26 15.85 -3.23 8.66
CA PHE A 26 15.50 -4.42 7.90
C PHE A 26 15.18 -5.57 8.85
N PRO A 27 13.90 -5.94 9.06
CA PRO A 27 13.53 -7.00 9.98
C PRO A 27 13.89 -8.39 9.45
N PHE A 28 14.41 -9.24 10.32
CA PHE A 28 14.59 -10.67 10.09
C PHE A 28 13.49 -11.42 10.82
N PHE A 29 12.69 -12.22 10.12
CA PHE A 29 11.68 -13.05 10.73
C PHE A 29 12.27 -14.41 11.15
N LEU A 30 12.15 -14.73 12.44
CA LEU A 30 12.61 -15.97 13.02
C LEU A 30 11.57 -17.09 12.83
N PRO A 31 11.88 -18.37 13.12
CA PRO A 31 10.97 -19.46 12.84
C PRO A 31 9.56 -19.28 13.43
N LYS A 32 9.44 -18.85 14.69
CA LYS A 32 8.12 -18.58 15.30
C LYS A 32 7.42 -17.37 14.67
N GLY A 33 8.17 -16.36 14.29
CA GLY A 33 7.64 -15.21 13.55
C GLY A 33 7.09 -15.60 12.18
N MET A 34 7.75 -16.55 11.50
CA MET A 34 7.25 -17.08 10.24
C MET A 34 5.96 -17.90 10.38
N ILE A 35 5.76 -18.59 11.49
CA ILE A 35 4.49 -19.25 11.77
C ILE A 35 3.35 -18.23 11.83
N VAL A 36 3.54 -17.14 12.56
CA VAL A 36 2.55 -16.05 12.67
C VAL A 36 2.32 -15.42 11.30
N LYS A 37 3.40 -15.07 10.60
CA LYS A 37 3.33 -14.44 9.28
C LYS A 37 2.60 -15.32 8.27
N ASN A 38 2.93 -16.60 8.19
CA ASN A 38 2.27 -17.53 7.27
C ASN A 38 0.80 -17.74 7.60
N THR A 39 0.42 -17.75 8.88
CA THR A 39 -0.98 -17.81 9.30
C THR A 39 -1.77 -16.61 8.78
N LEU A 40 -1.18 -15.40 8.87
CA LEU A 40 -1.78 -14.17 8.32
C LEU A 40 -1.86 -14.23 6.79
N ILE A 41 -0.84 -14.75 6.13
CA ILE A 41 -0.81 -14.91 4.67
C ILE A 41 -1.89 -15.88 4.19
N ASP A 42 -2.08 -17.00 4.88
CA ASP A 42 -3.12 -17.98 4.53
C ASP A 42 -4.52 -17.37 4.67
N TYR A 43 -4.76 -16.61 5.74
CA TYR A 43 -5.98 -15.84 5.91
C TYR A 43 -6.17 -14.80 4.79
N TRP A 44 -5.12 -14.04 4.47
CA TRP A 44 -5.12 -13.07 3.36
C TRP A 44 -5.55 -13.72 2.04
N ARG A 45 -4.97 -14.86 1.70
CA ARG A 45 -5.32 -15.61 0.49
C ARG A 45 -6.77 -16.06 0.48
N GLU A 46 -7.27 -16.52 1.61
CA GLU A 46 -8.66 -16.95 1.74
C GLU A 46 -9.64 -15.82 1.47
N ILE A 47 -9.49 -14.68 2.17
CA ILE A 47 -10.44 -13.56 2.03
C ILE A 47 -10.34 -12.88 0.66
N HIS A 48 -9.14 -12.78 0.08
CA HIS A 48 -8.95 -12.21 -1.26
C HIS A 48 -9.56 -13.10 -2.34
N ARG A 49 -9.38 -14.40 -2.26
CA ARG A 49 -10.02 -15.34 -3.18
C ARG A 49 -11.54 -15.26 -3.12
N LYS A 50 -12.12 -15.20 -1.92
CA LYS A 50 -13.56 -15.01 -1.73
C LYS A 50 -14.07 -13.69 -2.29
N SER A 51 -13.25 -12.66 -2.30
CA SER A 51 -13.58 -11.33 -2.82
C SER A 51 -13.27 -11.16 -4.31
N GLY A 52 -12.86 -12.23 -5.00
CA GLY A 52 -12.63 -12.22 -6.45
C GLY A 52 -11.29 -11.66 -6.89
N TYR A 53 -10.29 -11.61 -6.00
CA TYR A 53 -8.92 -11.23 -6.34
C TYR A 53 -8.14 -12.40 -6.92
N VAL A 54 -7.27 -12.11 -7.88
CA VAL A 54 -6.23 -13.02 -8.36
C VAL A 54 -4.89 -12.61 -7.79
N GLU A 55 -4.06 -13.58 -7.38
CA GLU A 55 -2.75 -13.32 -6.80
C GLU A 55 -1.70 -13.20 -7.91
N VAL A 56 -0.90 -12.15 -7.86
CA VAL A 56 0.25 -11.91 -8.75
C VAL A 56 1.50 -11.64 -7.93
N GLN A 57 2.65 -11.70 -8.57
CA GLN A 57 3.94 -11.33 -7.99
C GLN A 57 4.76 -10.56 -9.00
N THR A 58 5.29 -9.42 -8.61
CA THR A 58 6.17 -8.60 -9.45
C THR A 58 7.61 -8.65 -8.95
N PRO A 59 8.61 -8.49 -9.85
CA PRO A 59 10.02 -8.49 -9.47
C PRO A 59 10.38 -7.35 -8.52
N ILE A 60 11.37 -7.60 -7.66
CA ILE A 60 11.84 -6.60 -6.68
C ILE A 60 12.68 -5.52 -7.37
N ILE A 61 13.49 -5.88 -8.36
CA ILE A 61 14.40 -4.97 -9.07
C ILE A 61 13.94 -4.81 -10.50
N LEU A 62 13.72 -3.57 -10.92
CA LEU A 62 13.33 -3.19 -12.28
C LEU A 62 14.15 -1.97 -12.73
N ASN A 63 14.30 -1.79 -14.04
CA ASN A 63 15.15 -0.74 -14.58
C ASN A 63 14.56 0.67 -14.42
N ARG A 64 15.42 1.66 -14.54
CA ARG A 64 15.08 3.09 -14.40
C ARG A 64 13.95 3.54 -15.31
N GLN A 65 13.87 3.02 -16.55
CA GLN A 65 12.85 3.44 -17.52
C GLN A 65 11.43 3.25 -16.99
N LEU A 66 11.16 2.13 -16.27
CA LEU A 66 9.87 1.89 -15.64
C LEU A 66 9.52 2.97 -14.62
N TRP A 67 10.50 3.35 -13.79
CA TRP A 67 10.33 4.33 -12.71
C TRP A 67 10.21 5.76 -13.23
N GLU A 68 10.84 6.07 -14.35
CA GLU A 68 10.64 7.34 -15.09
C GLU A 68 9.24 7.38 -15.70
N ARG A 69 8.82 6.30 -16.37
CA ARG A 69 7.48 6.19 -16.97
C ARG A 69 6.38 6.39 -15.94
N SER A 70 6.51 5.81 -14.76
CA SER A 70 5.55 5.91 -13.67
C SER A 70 5.64 7.22 -12.87
N GLY A 71 6.70 8.01 -13.05
CA GLY A 71 6.94 9.26 -12.30
C GLY A 71 7.61 9.08 -10.94
N HIS A 72 7.85 7.84 -10.50
CA HIS A 72 8.50 7.59 -9.21
C HIS A 72 9.94 8.10 -9.18
N TRP A 73 10.65 8.08 -10.31
CA TRP A 73 12.02 8.57 -10.40
C TRP A 73 12.13 10.07 -10.12
N ASP A 74 11.14 10.83 -10.55
CA ASP A 74 11.13 12.29 -10.37
C ASP A 74 10.56 12.72 -9.00
N HIS A 75 9.53 12.03 -8.51
CA HIS A 75 8.76 12.44 -7.32
C HIS A 75 9.07 11.64 -6.06
N TYR A 76 9.77 10.51 -6.16
CA TYR A 76 9.96 9.59 -5.03
C TYR A 76 11.39 9.07 -4.89
N LYS A 77 12.33 9.52 -5.69
CA LYS A 77 13.70 8.99 -5.76
C LYS A 77 14.44 9.00 -4.43
N GLU A 78 14.23 9.99 -3.58
CA GLU A 78 14.89 10.10 -2.27
C GLU A 78 14.54 8.92 -1.34
N ASN A 79 13.40 8.29 -1.55
CA ASN A 79 12.93 7.14 -0.79
C ASN A 79 13.26 5.80 -1.45
N MET A 80 13.98 5.79 -2.55
CA MET A 80 14.29 4.60 -3.33
C MET A 80 15.73 4.17 -3.13
N TYR A 81 15.94 2.86 -3.05
CA TYR A 81 17.26 2.25 -3.22
C TYR A 81 17.53 2.03 -4.69
N THR A 82 18.66 2.51 -5.17
CA THR A 82 19.08 2.38 -6.57
C THR A 82 20.40 1.65 -6.68
N THR A 83 20.64 1.02 -7.81
CA THR A 83 21.89 0.34 -8.12
C THR A 83 22.18 0.45 -9.60
N VAL A 84 23.43 0.17 -9.99
CA VAL A 84 23.87 0.13 -11.39
C VAL A 84 24.31 -1.28 -11.69
N VAL A 85 23.77 -1.86 -12.76
CA VAL A 85 24.14 -3.18 -13.26
C VAL A 85 24.37 -3.05 -14.76
N ASP A 86 25.55 -3.49 -15.24
CA ASP A 86 25.94 -3.41 -16.66
C ASP A 86 25.75 -1.99 -17.26
N GLU A 87 26.17 -0.97 -16.52
CA GLU A 87 26.06 0.45 -16.88
C GLU A 87 24.61 0.99 -16.96
N GLU A 88 23.62 0.20 -16.55
CA GLU A 88 22.24 0.61 -16.48
C GLU A 88 21.77 0.85 -15.03
N ASP A 89 20.96 1.89 -14.84
CA ASP A 89 20.33 2.19 -13.56
C ASP A 89 19.12 1.26 -13.30
N PHE A 90 19.08 0.71 -12.10
CA PHE A 90 17.96 -0.08 -11.57
C PHE A 90 17.49 0.51 -10.24
N ALA A 91 16.25 0.22 -9.88
CA ALA A 91 15.74 0.52 -8.56
C ALA A 91 15.09 -0.71 -7.91
N ILE A 92 15.22 -0.77 -6.60
CA ILE A 92 14.49 -1.73 -5.77
C ILE A 92 13.11 -1.12 -5.53
N LYS A 93 12.05 -1.84 -5.83
CA LYS A 93 10.70 -1.29 -5.83
C LYS A 93 10.30 -0.72 -4.45
N PRO A 94 9.92 0.57 -4.37
CA PRO A 94 9.32 1.17 -3.19
C PRO A 94 7.81 0.95 -3.14
N MET A 95 7.21 0.61 -4.28
CA MET A 95 5.79 0.39 -4.52
C MET A 95 5.60 -0.70 -5.58
N ASN A 96 4.43 -1.33 -5.58
CA ASN A 96 4.12 -2.43 -6.51
C ASN A 96 3.39 -1.96 -7.78
N CYS A 97 2.88 -0.72 -7.81
CA CYS A 97 2.00 -0.23 -8.86
C CYS A 97 2.57 -0.36 -10.29
N PRO A 98 3.80 0.07 -10.60
CA PRO A 98 4.30 -0.04 -11.97
C PRO A 98 4.43 -1.49 -12.45
N GLY A 99 4.92 -2.38 -11.58
CA GLY A 99 4.99 -3.81 -11.88
C GLY A 99 3.62 -4.43 -12.10
N GLY A 100 2.63 -4.04 -11.28
CA GLY A 100 1.24 -4.48 -11.41
C GLY A 100 0.61 -4.07 -12.74
N ILE A 101 0.91 -2.86 -13.23
CA ILE A 101 0.43 -2.39 -14.53
C ILE A 101 1.07 -3.21 -15.67
N LEU A 102 2.37 -3.53 -15.58
CA LEU A 102 3.00 -4.40 -16.57
C LEU A 102 2.35 -5.78 -16.63
N VAL A 103 1.92 -6.33 -15.50
CA VAL A 103 1.14 -7.58 -15.47
C VAL A 103 -0.20 -7.39 -16.17
N TYR A 104 -0.90 -6.28 -15.91
CA TYR A 104 -2.15 -5.98 -16.59
C TYR A 104 -1.97 -5.87 -18.11
N GLU A 105 -0.92 -5.21 -18.59
CA GLU A 105 -0.59 -5.04 -20.00
C GLU A 105 -0.14 -6.33 -20.70
N SER A 106 0.19 -7.39 -19.96
CA SER A 106 0.72 -8.64 -20.52
C SER A 106 -0.25 -9.36 -21.46
N GLU A 107 -1.54 -9.03 -21.37
CA GLU A 107 -2.59 -9.57 -22.22
C GLU A 107 -3.50 -8.47 -22.73
N PRO A 108 -4.06 -8.58 -23.96
CA PRO A 108 -5.10 -7.67 -24.44
C PRO A 108 -6.33 -7.72 -23.53
N ARG A 109 -6.81 -6.56 -23.11
CA ARG A 109 -7.98 -6.44 -22.24
C ARG A 109 -9.12 -5.71 -22.94
N SER A 110 -10.34 -6.15 -22.66
CA SER A 110 -11.57 -5.45 -23.06
C SER A 110 -12.21 -4.80 -21.84
N TYR A 111 -12.95 -3.71 -22.03
CA TYR A 111 -13.77 -3.13 -20.97
C TYR A 111 -14.75 -4.14 -20.33
N ARG A 112 -15.10 -5.21 -21.06
CA ARG A 112 -15.96 -6.30 -20.57
C ARG A 112 -15.28 -7.20 -19.55
N ASP A 113 -13.95 -7.18 -19.50
CA ASP A 113 -13.16 -7.97 -18.54
C ASP A 113 -13.08 -7.28 -17.18
N LEU A 114 -13.46 -5.98 -17.11
CA LEU A 114 -13.37 -5.17 -15.91
C LEU A 114 -14.59 -5.32 -15.00
N PRO A 115 -14.47 -5.25 -13.69
CA PRO A 115 -13.21 -4.95 -12.97
C PRO A 115 -12.28 -6.15 -12.86
N ILE A 116 -10.97 -5.90 -12.87
CA ILE A 116 -9.93 -6.90 -12.60
C ILE A 116 -9.25 -6.53 -11.29
N ARG A 117 -9.23 -7.45 -10.33
CA ARG A 117 -8.65 -7.27 -9.00
C ARG A 117 -7.42 -8.16 -8.86
N MET A 118 -6.23 -7.55 -8.86
CA MET A 118 -4.96 -8.25 -8.69
C MET A 118 -4.38 -7.95 -7.32
N GLY A 119 -4.30 -8.97 -6.46
CA GLY A 119 -3.67 -8.88 -5.15
C GLY A 119 -2.22 -9.33 -5.19
N GLU A 120 -1.37 -8.70 -4.41
CA GLU A 120 0.04 -9.03 -4.28
C GLU A 120 0.50 -8.89 -2.83
N LEU A 121 1.19 -9.90 -2.31
CA LEU A 121 2.01 -9.76 -1.12
C LEU A 121 3.35 -9.15 -1.55
N GLY A 122 3.36 -7.84 -1.73
CA GLY A 122 4.47 -7.11 -2.32
C GLY A 122 5.56 -6.77 -1.32
N LEU A 123 6.75 -7.34 -1.53
CA LEU A 123 7.93 -6.98 -0.75
C LEU A 123 8.53 -5.70 -1.31
N VAL A 124 8.48 -4.64 -0.53
CA VAL A 124 8.98 -3.30 -0.90
C VAL A 124 10.09 -2.83 0.02
N HIS A 125 10.92 -1.92 -0.50
CA HIS A 125 12.01 -1.30 0.23
C HIS A 125 11.91 0.21 0.12
N ARG A 126 12.01 0.89 1.24
CA ARG A 126 11.98 2.36 1.30
C ARG A 126 13.12 2.88 2.15
N HIS A 127 13.82 3.89 1.66
CA HIS A 127 14.87 4.57 2.40
C HIS A 127 14.28 5.49 3.45
N GLU A 128 13.85 4.91 4.57
CA GLU A 128 13.41 5.68 5.75
C GLU A 128 14.61 6.24 6.51
N LYS A 129 14.51 7.48 6.97
CA LYS A 129 15.56 8.11 7.79
C LYS A 129 15.70 7.37 9.12
N SER A 130 16.93 7.22 9.59
CA SER A 130 17.23 6.46 10.82
C SER A 130 16.44 6.90 12.05
N GLY A 131 16.19 8.21 12.19
CA GLY A 131 15.42 8.74 13.32
C GLY A 131 13.92 8.42 13.28
N GLN A 132 13.41 7.89 12.18
CA GLN A 132 11.99 7.51 12.02
C GLN A 132 11.75 6.01 12.28
N LEU A 133 12.82 5.20 12.33
CA LEU A 133 12.71 3.75 12.53
C LEU A 133 12.12 3.41 13.90
N HIS A 134 11.15 2.49 13.92
CA HIS A 134 10.47 2.10 15.15
C HIS A 134 9.97 0.65 15.10
N GLY A 135 10.77 -0.29 15.57
CA GLY A 135 10.42 -1.71 15.61
C GLY A 135 9.92 -2.21 14.25
N LEU A 136 8.78 -2.88 14.21
CA LEU A 136 8.07 -3.27 12.98
C LEU A 136 7.10 -2.20 12.46
N MET A 137 6.89 -1.11 13.20
CA MET A 137 5.93 -0.05 12.82
C MET A 137 6.49 0.88 11.74
N ARG A 138 7.81 1.07 11.70
CA ARG A 138 8.49 1.86 10.68
C ARG A 138 9.81 1.18 10.32
N VAL A 139 9.85 0.58 9.16
CA VAL A 139 10.95 -0.26 8.67
C VAL A 139 11.37 0.15 7.25
N ARG A 140 12.50 -0.37 6.78
CA ARG A 140 13.01 -0.14 5.42
C ARG A 140 12.67 -1.25 4.43
N CYS A 141 12.20 -2.39 4.93
CA CYS A 141 11.75 -3.52 4.13
C CYS A 141 10.51 -4.13 4.79
N PHE A 142 9.43 -4.25 4.02
CA PHE A 142 8.18 -4.83 4.52
C PHE A 142 7.34 -5.42 3.39
N THR A 143 6.47 -6.34 3.75
CA THR A 143 5.49 -6.91 2.82
C THR A 143 4.18 -6.14 2.95
N GLN A 144 3.69 -5.64 1.83
CA GLN A 144 2.36 -5.03 1.77
C GLN A 144 1.31 -6.07 1.40
N ASP A 145 0.19 -6.05 2.08
CA ASP A 145 -1.08 -6.51 1.55
C ASP A 145 -1.54 -5.46 0.55
N ASP A 146 -1.25 -5.67 -0.71
CA ASP A 146 -1.48 -4.70 -1.78
C ASP A 146 -2.38 -5.28 -2.86
N ALA A 147 -3.09 -4.41 -3.54
CA ALA A 147 -3.90 -4.79 -4.69
C ALA A 147 -4.00 -3.65 -5.70
N HIS A 148 -4.10 -4.01 -6.96
CA HIS A 148 -4.39 -3.10 -8.06
C HIS A 148 -5.70 -3.53 -8.71
N ILE A 149 -6.67 -2.63 -8.67
CA ILE A 149 -8.00 -2.84 -9.22
C ILE A 149 -8.15 -1.99 -10.47
N PHE A 150 -8.32 -2.64 -11.59
CA PHE A 150 -8.54 -2.01 -12.89
C PHE A 150 -10.03 -2.02 -13.18
N MET A 151 -10.60 -0.84 -13.44
CA MET A 151 -12.04 -0.66 -13.53
C MET A 151 -12.41 0.49 -14.47
N THR A 152 -13.65 0.51 -14.92
CA THR A 152 -14.21 1.67 -15.62
C THR A 152 -14.65 2.75 -14.64
N PRO A 153 -14.81 4.02 -15.09
CA PRO A 153 -15.29 5.08 -14.20
C PRO A 153 -16.63 4.77 -13.51
N GLU A 154 -17.53 4.05 -14.19
CA GLU A 154 -18.83 3.66 -13.62
C GLU A 154 -18.71 2.64 -12.50
N GLN A 155 -17.62 1.89 -12.45
CA GLN A 155 -17.36 0.85 -11.44
C GLN A 155 -16.64 1.38 -10.20
N ILE A 156 -16.10 2.60 -10.23
CA ILE A 156 -15.23 3.17 -9.17
C ILE A 156 -15.91 3.07 -7.81
N LYS A 157 -17.13 3.56 -7.69
CA LYS A 157 -17.85 3.61 -6.41
C LYS A 157 -18.04 2.22 -5.80
N ASP A 158 -18.48 1.25 -6.59
CA ASP A 158 -18.72 -0.11 -6.11
C ASP A 158 -17.42 -0.82 -5.72
N GLU A 159 -16.33 -0.61 -6.47
CA GLU A 159 -15.02 -1.16 -6.14
C GLU A 159 -14.45 -0.55 -4.85
N ILE A 160 -14.58 0.76 -4.64
CA ILE A 160 -14.17 1.40 -3.39
C ILE A 160 -14.95 0.85 -2.21
N LYS A 161 -16.27 0.68 -2.33
CA LYS A 161 -17.09 0.06 -1.30
C LYS A 161 -16.64 -1.37 -0.98
N GLY A 162 -16.30 -2.15 -1.99
CA GLY A 162 -15.78 -3.50 -1.82
C GLY A 162 -14.46 -3.53 -1.04
N VAL A 163 -13.55 -2.60 -1.32
CA VAL A 163 -12.28 -2.48 -0.60
C VAL A 163 -12.50 -2.04 0.85
N VAL A 164 -13.37 -1.05 1.08
CA VAL A 164 -13.71 -0.62 2.45
C VAL A 164 -14.26 -1.79 3.27
N LYS A 165 -15.16 -2.58 2.69
CA LYS A 165 -15.72 -3.76 3.35
C LYS A 165 -14.63 -4.79 3.69
N LEU A 166 -13.70 -5.04 2.77
CA LEU A 166 -12.58 -5.95 3.00
C LEU A 166 -11.66 -5.47 4.13
N ILE A 167 -11.34 -4.18 4.15
CA ILE A 167 -10.54 -3.55 5.22
C ILE A 167 -11.26 -3.67 6.57
N ASP A 168 -12.55 -3.39 6.61
CA ASP A 168 -13.35 -3.50 7.83
C ASP A 168 -13.40 -4.94 8.36
N GLU A 169 -13.53 -5.93 7.48
CA GLU A 169 -13.49 -7.36 7.84
C GLU A 169 -12.15 -7.72 8.52
N VAL A 170 -11.03 -7.29 7.94
CA VAL A 170 -9.69 -7.55 8.49
C VAL A 170 -9.50 -6.86 9.84
N TYR A 171 -9.83 -5.57 9.93
CA TYR A 171 -9.62 -4.81 11.17
C TYR A 171 -10.54 -5.27 12.29
N SER A 172 -11.77 -5.62 11.98
CA SER A 172 -12.72 -6.16 12.95
C SER A 172 -12.28 -7.50 13.52
N LEU A 173 -11.64 -8.35 12.72
CA LEU A 173 -11.07 -9.62 13.19
C LEU A 173 -10.07 -9.42 14.34
N PHE A 174 -9.25 -8.37 14.27
CA PHE A 174 -8.28 -8.02 15.29
C PHE A 174 -8.82 -7.09 16.37
N GLY A 175 -10.09 -6.67 16.28
CA GLY A 175 -10.69 -5.74 17.21
C GLY A 175 -10.12 -4.33 17.15
N PHE A 176 -9.54 -3.94 16.01
CA PHE A 176 -8.98 -2.60 15.81
C PHE A 176 -10.08 -1.56 15.61
N LYS A 177 -9.91 -0.43 16.30
CA LYS A 177 -10.67 0.80 16.03
C LYS A 177 -9.91 1.63 15.01
N TYR A 178 -10.63 2.22 14.08
CA TYR A 178 -10.03 3.09 13.08
C TYR A 178 -10.86 4.33 12.81
N HIS A 179 -10.23 5.36 12.30
CA HIS A 179 -10.88 6.52 11.70
C HIS A 179 -10.39 6.72 10.28
N VAL A 180 -11.16 7.43 9.47
CA VAL A 180 -10.96 7.58 8.04
C VAL A 180 -10.63 9.03 7.72
N GLU A 181 -9.62 9.23 6.89
CA GLU A 181 -9.24 10.53 6.34
C GLU A 181 -9.29 10.50 4.82
N LEU A 182 -9.82 11.56 4.22
CA LEU A 182 -9.74 11.83 2.78
C LEU A 182 -8.58 12.77 2.54
N SER A 183 -7.50 12.26 1.95
CA SER A 183 -6.27 13.00 1.70
C SER A 183 -6.28 13.54 0.27
N THR A 184 -6.17 14.86 0.15
CA THR A 184 -6.31 15.58 -1.10
C THR A 184 -4.95 15.91 -1.74
N ARG A 185 -4.98 16.65 -2.85
CA ARG A 185 -3.83 16.93 -3.69
C ARG A 185 -2.66 17.58 -2.94
N PRO A 186 -1.44 17.01 -2.98
CA PRO A 186 -0.23 17.65 -2.48
C PRO A 186 0.32 18.70 -3.47
N ASP A 187 1.22 19.55 -3.00
CA ASP A 187 1.87 20.57 -3.84
C ASP A 187 2.70 19.94 -4.97
N ASP A 188 3.48 18.91 -4.66
CA ASP A 188 4.19 18.10 -5.66
C ASP A 188 3.29 16.98 -6.17
N SER A 189 2.67 17.20 -7.30
CA SER A 189 1.68 16.28 -7.87
C SER A 189 1.67 16.31 -9.39
N MET A 190 1.15 15.23 -9.97
CA MET A 190 0.93 15.02 -11.39
C MET A 190 -0.56 15.20 -11.74
N GLY A 191 -0.83 15.52 -13.00
CA GLY A 191 -2.18 15.54 -13.56
C GLY A 191 -2.85 16.90 -13.52
N SER A 192 -3.98 16.99 -14.23
CA SER A 192 -4.78 18.22 -14.35
C SER A 192 -5.63 18.47 -13.09
N ASP A 193 -6.12 19.69 -12.96
CA ASP A 193 -7.04 20.05 -11.87
C ASP A 193 -8.34 19.27 -11.99
N GLU A 194 -8.82 19.05 -13.21
CA GLU A 194 -10.04 18.28 -13.50
C GLU A 194 -9.90 16.82 -13.09
N ASP A 195 -8.74 16.18 -13.35
CA ASP A 195 -8.47 14.80 -12.94
C ASP A 195 -8.51 14.67 -11.42
N TRP A 196 -7.88 15.60 -10.73
CA TRP A 196 -7.84 15.60 -9.26
C TRP A 196 -9.21 15.85 -8.63
N GLU A 197 -9.99 16.75 -9.20
CA GLU A 197 -11.35 17.04 -8.74
C GLU A 197 -12.26 15.81 -8.91
N MET A 198 -12.22 15.19 -10.09
CA MET A 198 -12.99 13.99 -10.40
C MET A 198 -12.61 12.82 -9.50
N ALA A 199 -11.31 12.58 -9.29
CA ALA A 199 -10.81 11.52 -8.43
C ALA A 199 -11.20 11.74 -6.97
N THR A 200 -11.02 12.96 -6.47
CA THR A 200 -11.36 13.33 -5.08
C THR A 200 -12.87 13.17 -4.84
N GLU A 201 -13.70 13.63 -5.77
CA GLU A 201 -15.15 13.48 -5.67
C GLU A 201 -15.60 12.01 -5.73
N GLY A 202 -14.92 11.19 -6.52
CA GLY A 202 -15.16 9.75 -6.57
C GLY A 202 -14.96 9.08 -5.21
N LEU A 203 -13.88 9.42 -4.51
CA LEU A 203 -13.60 8.92 -3.17
C LEU A 203 -14.60 9.47 -2.14
N ARG A 204 -14.86 10.79 -2.19
CA ARG A 204 -15.80 11.45 -1.27
C ARG A 204 -17.19 10.85 -1.37
N SER A 205 -17.73 10.72 -2.57
CA SER A 205 -19.08 10.19 -2.78
C SER A 205 -19.22 8.75 -2.31
N ALA A 206 -18.20 7.92 -2.46
CA ALA A 206 -18.19 6.56 -1.94
C ALA A 206 -18.25 6.53 -0.41
N LEU A 207 -17.47 7.38 0.27
CA LEU A 207 -17.50 7.49 1.74
C LEU A 207 -18.85 7.98 2.26
N GLU A 208 -19.44 8.98 1.62
CA GLU A 208 -20.74 9.53 1.99
C GLU A 208 -21.86 8.51 1.76
N GLU A 209 -21.84 7.77 0.68
CA GLU A 209 -22.81 6.73 0.39
C GLU A 209 -22.74 5.55 1.36
N LEU A 210 -21.54 5.21 1.84
CA LEU A 210 -21.32 4.23 2.90
C LEU A 210 -21.71 4.74 4.29
N GLY A 211 -21.95 6.05 4.46
CA GLY A 211 -22.20 6.67 5.74
C GLY A 211 -20.99 6.64 6.69
N LEU A 212 -19.78 6.54 6.16
CA LEU A 212 -18.56 6.55 6.96
C LEU A 212 -18.16 7.97 7.33
N PRO A 213 -18.01 8.29 8.62
CA PRO A 213 -17.43 9.56 9.05
C PRO A 213 -15.99 9.68 8.58
N TYR A 214 -15.64 10.82 8.03
CA TYR A 214 -14.28 11.09 7.61
C TYR A 214 -13.88 12.55 7.87
N VAL A 215 -12.58 12.77 7.94
CA VAL A 215 -11.96 14.10 8.02
C VAL A 215 -11.18 14.34 6.73
N VAL A 216 -11.23 15.56 6.22
CA VAL A 216 -10.40 15.95 5.07
C VAL A 216 -9.00 16.33 5.56
N ASN A 217 -7.99 15.66 5.02
CA ASN A 217 -6.57 15.95 5.26
C ASN A 217 -5.99 16.57 3.99
N GLU A 218 -5.95 17.88 3.94
CA GLU A 218 -5.51 18.62 2.76
C GLU A 218 -4.01 18.44 2.51
N GLY A 219 -3.66 18.13 1.24
CA GLY A 219 -2.27 18.05 0.81
C GLY A 219 -1.55 16.75 1.13
N ASP A 220 -2.22 15.75 1.72
CA ASP A 220 -1.60 14.48 2.12
C ASP A 220 -1.84 13.32 1.13
N GLY A 221 -2.39 13.61 -0.04
CA GLY A 221 -2.55 12.66 -1.12
C GLY A 221 -1.22 12.17 -1.70
N ALA A 222 -1.27 11.08 -2.49
CA ALA A 222 -0.12 10.66 -3.26
C ALA A 222 0.16 11.64 -4.41
N PHE A 223 1.38 11.65 -4.94
CA PHE A 223 1.73 12.54 -6.05
C PHE A 223 0.88 12.28 -7.32
N TYR A 224 0.28 11.10 -7.45
CA TYR A 224 -0.49 10.67 -8.62
C TYR A 224 -2.01 10.58 -8.38
N GLY A 225 -2.49 10.78 -7.16
CA GLY A 225 -3.93 10.74 -6.87
C GLY A 225 -4.30 10.92 -5.40
N PRO A 226 -5.57 11.26 -5.15
CA PRO A 226 -6.10 11.34 -3.79
C PRO A 226 -6.24 9.96 -3.18
N LYS A 227 -6.35 9.91 -1.86
CA LYS A 227 -6.46 8.65 -1.14
C LYS A 227 -7.41 8.73 0.05
N ILE A 228 -7.96 7.58 0.39
CA ILE A 228 -8.63 7.34 1.67
C ILE A 228 -7.63 6.65 2.58
N ASP A 229 -7.29 7.26 3.70
CA ASP A 229 -6.40 6.71 4.70
C ASP A 229 -7.17 6.18 5.90
N PHE A 230 -6.82 4.97 6.32
CA PHE A 230 -7.34 4.33 7.51
C PHE A 230 -6.29 4.41 8.61
N HIS A 231 -6.62 5.11 9.70
CA HIS A 231 -5.75 5.26 10.85
C HIS A 231 -6.21 4.33 11.97
N LEU A 232 -5.34 3.42 12.36
CA LEU A 232 -5.56 2.50 13.46
C LEU A 232 -5.07 3.09 14.77
N GLU A 233 -5.82 2.84 15.84
CA GLU A 233 -5.42 3.19 17.20
C GLU A 233 -4.72 2.01 17.85
N ASP A 234 -3.50 2.23 18.38
CA ASP A 234 -2.78 1.22 19.14
C ASP A 234 -3.26 1.13 20.58
N SER A 235 -2.74 0.18 21.35
CA SER A 235 -3.15 -0.11 22.71
C SER A 235 -2.90 1.03 23.73
N ILE A 236 -2.19 2.08 23.31
CA ILE A 236 -1.87 3.26 24.14
C ILE A 236 -2.46 4.55 23.57
N GLY A 237 -3.38 4.45 22.61
CA GLY A 237 -4.10 5.58 22.03
C GLY A 237 -3.34 6.35 20.95
N ARG A 238 -2.23 5.84 20.45
CA ARG A 238 -1.54 6.44 19.29
C ARG A 238 -2.16 5.94 18.01
N THR A 239 -2.24 6.83 17.00
CA THR A 239 -2.76 6.49 15.67
C THR A 239 -1.65 6.21 14.67
N TRP A 240 -1.88 5.21 13.82
CA TRP A 240 -0.97 4.79 12.77
C TRP A 240 -1.75 4.67 11.46
N GLN A 241 -1.24 5.31 10.42
CA GLN A 241 -1.77 5.10 9.08
C GLN A 241 -1.42 3.68 8.61
N CYS A 242 -2.43 2.88 8.30
CA CYS A 242 -2.26 1.49 7.90
C CYS A 242 -2.85 1.23 6.51
N GLY A 243 -4.18 1.08 6.40
CA GLY A 243 -4.84 0.86 5.12
C GLY A 243 -4.97 2.14 4.32
N THR A 244 -4.88 2.01 3.00
CA THR A 244 -5.01 3.13 2.07
C THR A 244 -5.76 2.68 0.82
N ILE A 245 -6.71 3.48 0.36
CA ILE A 245 -7.34 3.35 -0.96
C ILE A 245 -6.90 4.54 -1.78
N GLN A 246 -6.16 4.30 -2.86
CA GLN A 246 -5.65 5.34 -3.75
C GLN A 246 -6.35 5.24 -5.09
N LEU A 247 -6.92 6.35 -5.56
CA LEU A 247 -7.53 6.42 -6.87
C LEU A 247 -6.55 7.11 -7.82
N ASP A 248 -6.13 6.39 -8.85
CA ASP A 248 -5.07 6.81 -9.75
C ASP A 248 -5.60 6.93 -11.18
N PHE A 249 -5.59 8.15 -11.71
CA PHE A 249 -5.89 8.46 -13.11
C PHE A 249 -4.63 8.72 -13.94
N GLN A 250 -3.45 8.73 -13.33
CA GLN A 250 -2.21 9.15 -13.99
C GLN A 250 -1.41 7.98 -14.55
N LEU A 251 -1.15 6.97 -13.72
CA LEU A 251 -0.36 5.82 -14.13
C LEU A 251 -1.01 5.05 -15.31
N PRO A 252 -2.33 4.76 -15.30
CA PRO A 252 -2.96 4.10 -16.44
C PRO A 252 -2.84 4.85 -17.77
N MET A 253 -2.70 6.18 -17.72
CA MET A 253 -2.52 7.00 -18.92
C MET A 253 -1.08 7.03 -19.43
N ARG A 254 -0.12 6.57 -18.64
CA ARG A 254 1.31 6.54 -18.96
C ARG A 254 1.78 5.19 -19.47
N PHE A 255 1.00 4.17 -19.24
CA PHE A 255 1.21 2.78 -19.61
C PHE A 255 0.20 2.32 -20.67
#